data_066315a0a53d09d848222e6c36bb6cfd
#
_entry.id   066315a0a53d09d848222e6c36bb6cfd
#
_cell.length_a   1.000
_cell.length_b   1.000
_cell.length_c   1.000
_cell.angle_alpha   90.00
_cell.angle_beta   90.00
_cell.angle_gamma   90.00
#
_symmetry.space_group_name_H-M   'P 1'
#
loop_
_entity.id
_entity.type
_entity.pdbx_description
1 polymer ?
#
loop_
_entity_poly.entity_id
_entity_poly.type
_entity_poly.pdbx_seq_one_letter_code
_entity_poly.pdbx_strand_id
1 'polypeptide(L)'
;PQPEAPVRITVKKRDAKNVFVAVWSFDLDPKDPLIERTPAPEAGALIALQKSGDPADKVDFLILGDGYTAAERGKFEQQARKVMELLFEQTPFKEHRRDFNVWALCPASKESGISRPSTGVHKRTPLGTTYDAFGSERYVLTFDNRAWRDIAAQAPYEFVEILTNSETYGGGGIHNLYSTASAGNSTIGYLFVHEFGHHFAGLADEYYTSDVAVTNSPDRPEPWEPNATADPLNPKWKALLSPGVPLPTPWRKAEFEAHSHEYQKERRAIRAANRPESEMDALFAKEKVFETKLLGTDAHSGKVGAFEGANYEAKGYFRSQEDCLMFTRNDAGFCAACRVAIEKVIRQYAK
;
A
#
# COMPACT_ATOMS: atom_id res chain seq x y z
N PRO A 1 -18.69 -5.72 -8.60
CA PRO A 1 -20.02 -6.12 -9.14
C PRO A 1 -21.14 -5.70 -8.20
N GLN A 2 -22.24 -5.22 -8.76
CA GLN A 2 -23.42 -4.87 -8.00
C GLN A 2 -24.11 -6.17 -7.57
N PRO A 3 -24.50 -6.34 -6.28
CA PRO A 3 -25.22 -7.53 -5.85
C PRO A 3 -26.59 -7.63 -6.53
N GLU A 4 -26.97 -8.83 -6.96
CA GLU A 4 -28.28 -9.10 -7.59
C GLU A 4 -29.33 -9.59 -6.59
N ALA A 5 -28.89 -10.04 -5.41
CA ALA A 5 -29.73 -10.53 -4.31
C ALA A 5 -29.46 -9.73 -3.03
N PRO A 6 -30.38 -9.76 -2.05
CA PRO A 6 -30.15 -9.11 -0.77
C PRO A 6 -28.84 -9.54 -0.11
N VAL A 7 -28.11 -8.57 0.42
CA VAL A 7 -26.81 -8.75 1.07
C VAL A 7 -26.86 -8.24 2.50
N ARG A 8 -26.18 -8.94 3.41
CA ARG A 8 -26.04 -8.50 4.80
C ARG A 8 -24.74 -7.71 4.95
N ILE A 9 -24.87 -6.45 5.34
CA ILE A 9 -23.77 -5.60 5.75
C ILE A 9 -23.60 -5.74 7.26
N THR A 10 -22.39 -6.11 7.71
CA THR A 10 -22.08 -6.28 9.14
C THR A 10 -20.93 -5.38 9.53
N VAL A 11 -21.17 -4.51 10.51
CA VAL A 11 -20.11 -3.73 11.15
C VAL A 11 -19.56 -4.52 12.32
N LYS A 12 -18.25 -4.69 12.33
CA LYS A 12 -17.54 -5.38 13.41
C LYS A 12 -16.61 -4.42 14.13
N LYS A 13 -16.49 -4.59 15.44
CA LYS A 13 -15.56 -3.89 16.31
C LYS A 13 -14.64 -4.89 16.98
N ARG A 14 -13.38 -4.52 17.23
CA ARG A 14 -12.46 -5.33 18.04
C ARG A 14 -12.86 -5.26 19.51
N ASP A 15 -12.87 -6.40 20.16
CA ASP A 15 -12.98 -6.50 21.62
C ASP A 15 -11.60 -6.33 22.30
N ALA A 16 -11.58 -6.45 23.64
CA ALA A 16 -10.36 -6.35 24.43
C ALA A 16 -9.32 -7.47 24.14
N LYS A 17 -9.76 -8.55 23.48
CA LYS A 17 -8.89 -9.66 23.04
C LYS A 17 -8.47 -9.54 21.58
N ASN A 18 -8.73 -8.39 20.96
CA ASN A 18 -8.44 -8.10 19.56
C ASN A 18 -9.24 -8.98 18.55
N VAL A 19 -10.36 -9.56 18.99
CA VAL A 19 -11.24 -10.36 18.15
C VAL A 19 -12.34 -9.48 17.56
N PHE A 20 -12.60 -9.62 16.25
CA PHE A 20 -13.69 -8.90 15.60
C PHE A 20 -15.05 -9.49 15.95
N VAL A 21 -15.85 -8.73 16.70
CA VAL A 21 -17.23 -9.07 17.07
C VAL A 21 -18.22 -8.18 16.30
N ALA A 22 -19.32 -8.78 15.81
CA ALA A 22 -20.37 -8.04 15.14
C ALA A 22 -21.09 -7.13 16.14
N VAL A 23 -21.16 -5.83 15.83
CA VAL A 23 -21.85 -4.83 16.67
C VAL A 23 -23.13 -4.29 16.03
N TRP A 24 -23.25 -4.44 14.71
CA TRP A 24 -24.42 -4.03 13.96
C TRP A 24 -24.51 -4.79 12.64
N SER A 25 -25.74 -5.04 12.16
CA SER A 25 -25.96 -5.62 10.85
C SER A 25 -27.20 -4.99 10.20
N PHE A 26 -27.16 -4.89 8.88
CA PHE A 26 -28.25 -4.39 8.06
C PHE A 26 -28.37 -5.24 6.79
N ASP A 27 -29.61 -5.62 6.45
CA ASP A 27 -29.87 -6.35 5.22
C ASP A 27 -30.29 -5.33 4.14
N LEU A 28 -29.47 -5.22 3.09
CA LEU A 28 -29.69 -4.34 1.95
C LEU A 28 -30.33 -5.13 0.81
N ASP A 29 -31.52 -4.74 0.38
CA ASP A 29 -32.10 -5.22 -0.87
C ASP A 29 -31.62 -4.33 -2.03
N PRO A 30 -30.92 -4.90 -3.03
CA PRO A 30 -30.47 -4.13 -4.19
C PRO A 30 -31.60 -3.52 -5.00
N LYS A 31 -32.84 -3.97 -4.80
CA LYS A 31 -34.04 -3.44 -5.46
C LYS A 31 -34.73 -2.33 -4.67
N ASP A 32 -34.21 -1.96 -3.49
CA ASP A 32 -34.77 -0.90 -2.67
C ASP A 32 -34.89 0.41 -3.50
N PRO A 33 -36.07 1.05 -3.55
CA PRO A 33 -36.27 2.28 -4.28
C PRO A 33 -35.47 3.47 -3.72
N LEU A 34 -34.98 3.40 -2.50
CA LEU A 34 -34.14 4.44 -1.90
C LEU A 34 -32.67 4.39 -2.36
N ILE A 35 -32.27 3.35 -3.09
CA ILE A 35 -30.92 3.28 -3.66
C ILE A 35 -30.82 4.22 -4.84
N GLU A 36 -29.91 5.20 -4.74
CA GLU A 36 -29.56 6.09 -5.86
C GLU A 36 -28.93 5.30 -7.02
N ARG A 37 -29.52 5.42 -8.21
CA ARG A 37 -29.12 4.72 -9.43
C ARG A 37 -28.80 5.66 -10.60
N THR A 38 -28.77 6.97 -10.33
CA THR A 38 -28.39 7.94 -11.35
C THR A 38 -26.95 7.64 -11.79
N PRO A 39 -26.70 7.44 -13.09
CA PRO A 39 -25.35 7.22 -13.57
C PRO A 39 -24.43 8.37 -13.14
N ALA A 40 -23.26 8.04 -12.66
CA ALA A 40 -22.23 9.04 -12.40
C ALA A 40 -21.84 9.74 -13.72
N PRO A 41 -21.43 11.02 -13.69
CA PRO A 41 -20.90 11.71 -14.88
C PRO A 41 -19.75 10.90 -15.49
N GLU A 42 -19.72 10.82 -16.83
CA GLU A 42 -18.64 10.12 -17.52
C GLU A 42 -17.27 10.69 -17.14
N ALA A 43 -16.38 9.83 -16.68
CA ALA A 43 -15.02 10.18 -16.26
C ALA A 43 -13.96 10.00 -17.37
N GLY A 44 -14.41 9.82 -18.61
CA GLY A 44 -13.56 9.54 -19.76
C GLY A 44 -13.63 8.08 -20.22
N ALA A 45 -12.85 7.72 -21.23
CA ALA A 45 -12.87 6.35 -21.74
C ALA A 45 -12.11 5.39 -20.81
N LEU A 46 -12.77 4.31 -20.44
CA LEU A 46 -12.16 3.18 -19.75
C LEU A 46 -11.12 2.50 -20.67
N ILE A 47 -9.93 2.25 -20.15
CA ILE A 47 -8.84 1.59 -20.85
C ILE A 47 -8.63 0.19 -20.23
N ALA A 48 -8.77 -0.85 -21.03
CA ALA A 48 -8.36 -2.19 -20.63
C ALA A 48 -6.84 -2.33 -20.84
N LEU A 49 -6.06 -2.24 -19.76
CA LEU A 49 -4.60 -2.45 -19.81
C LEU A 49 -4.27 -3.93 -19.96
N GLN A 50 -5.01 -4.79 -19.24
CA GLN A 50 -4.96 -6.24 -19.33
C GLN A 50 -6.36 -6.81 -19.10
N LYS A 51 -6.77 -7.77 -19.93
CA LYS A 51 -8.02 -8.52 -19.74
C LYS A 51 -7.72 -10.02 -19.84
N SER A 52 -7.73 -10.72 -18.71
CA SER A 52 -7.40 -12.13 -18.60
C SER A 52 -8.63 -13.04 -18.56
N GLY A 53 -9.80 -12.47 -18.24
CA GLY A 53 -11.03 -13.26 -18.15
C GLY A 53 -12.27 -12.44 -17.76
N ASP A 54 -13.30 -13.15 -17.34
CA ASP A 54 -14.53 -12.53 -16.83
C ASP A 54 -14.25 -11.87 -15.47
N PRO A 55 -14.75 -10.66 -15.20
CA PRO A 55 -14.64 -10.01 -13.90
C PRO A 55 -15.14 -10.85 -12.71
N ALA A 56 -16.10 -11.74 -12.94
CA ALA A 56 -16.59 -12.64 -11.89
C ALA A 56 -15.59 -13.73 -11.45
N ASP A 57 -14.53 -13.95 -12.23
CA ASP A 57 -13.54 -15.04 -12.04
C ASP A 57 -12.10 -14.51 -11.97
N LYS A 58 -11.90 -13.20 -11.94
CA LYS A 58 -10.59 -12.55 -11.87
C LYS A 58 -10.58 -11.46 -10.79
N VAL A 59 -9.39 -11.09 -10.37
CA VAL A 59 -9.17 -9.88 -9.58
C VAL A 59 -9.25 -8.69 -10.52
N ASP A 60 -10.21 -7.80 -10.34
CA ASP A 60 -10.30 -6.56 -11.12
C ASP A 60 -9.55 -5.44 -10.39
N PHE A 61 -8.41 -5.06 -10.96
CA PHE A 61 -7.56 -3.99 -10.48
C PHE A 61 -7.78 -2.73 -11.32
N LEU A 62 -8.25 -1.65 -10.70
CA LEU A 62 -8.52 -0.37 -11.34
C LEU A 62 -7.48 0.68 -10.95
N ILE A 63 -6.87 1.28 -11.95
CA ILE A 63 -5.94 2.41 -11.81
C ILE A 63 -6.66 3.69 -12.19
N LEU A 64 -6.88 4.57 -11.22
CA LEU A 64 -7.44 5.91 -11.42
C LEU A 64 -6.33 6.94 -11.55
N GLY A 65 -6.52 7.94 -12.41
CA GLY A 65 -5.61 9.10 -12.50
C GLY A 65 -6.18 10.32 -11.81
N ASP A 66 -5.36 11.04 -11.03
CA ASP A 66 -5.74 12.35 -10.50
C ASP A 66 -4.67 13.41 -10.76
N GLY A 67 -5.13 14.65 -11.06
CA GLY A 67 -4.25 15.76 -11.40
C GLY A 67 -3.71 15.74 -12.84
N TYR A 68 -4.25 14.91 -13.72
CA TYR A 68 -3.90 14.92 -15.16
C TYR A 68 -4.91 15.74 -15.94
N THR A 69 -4.41 16.69 -16.72
CA THR A 69 -5.26 17.43 -17.68
C THR A 69 -5.64 16.57 -18.88
N ALA A 70 -6.60 17.01 -19.67
CA ALA A 70 -6.98 16.31 -20.92
C ALA A 70 -5.77 16.10 -21.87
N ALA A 71 -4.84 17.05 -21.90
CA ALA A 71 -3.61 16.96 -22.71
C ALA A 71 -2.61 15.93 -22.15
N GLU A 72 -2.67 15.60 -20.87
CA GLU A 72 -1.76 14.66 -20.18
C GLU A 72 -2.30 13.22 -20.12
N ARG A 73 -3.43 12.94 -20.79
CA ARG A 73 -3.99 11.59 -20.82
C ARG A 73 -3.01 10.52 -21.28
N GLY A 74 -2.20 10.83 -22.31
CA GLY A 74 -1.17 9.91 -22.79
C GLY A 74 -0.07 9.66 -21.75
N LYS A 75 0.29 10.67 -20.96
CA LYS A 75 1.21 10.53 -19.81
C LYS A 75 0.65 9.59 -18.77
N PHE A 76 -0.62 9.79 -18.38
CA PHE A 76 -1.31 8.89 -17.44
C PHE A 76 -1.29 7.44 -17.93
N GLU A 77 -1.69 7.19 -19.20
CA GLU A 77 -1.73 5.83 -19.73
C GLU A 77 -0.35 5.15 -19.69
N GLN A 78 0.71 5.87 -20.05
CA GLN A 78 2.09 5.34 -19.95
C GLN A 78 2.47 4.99 -18.51
N GLN A 79 2.11 5.86 -17.56
CA GLN A 79 2.40 5.63 -16.14
C GLN A 79 1.56 4.48 -15.57
N ALA A 80 0.29 4.36 -15.94
CA ALA A 80 -0.57 3.25 -15.55
C ALA A 80 -0.03 1.90 -16.07
N ARG A 81 0.41 1.85 -17.34
CA ARG A 81 1.07 0.65 -17.89
C ARG A 81 2.35 0.31 -17.15
N LYS A 82 3.17 1.33 -16.84
CA LYS A 82 4.42 1.14 -16.09
C LYS A 82 4.17 0.53 -14.72
N VAL A 83 3.23 1.05 -13.92
CA VAL A 83 2.97 0.50 -12.58
C VAL A 83 2.34 -0.88 -12.64
N MET A 84 1.51 -1.18 -13.63
CA MET A 84 1.01 -2.52 -13.88
C MET A 84 2.17 -3.53 -14.10
N GLU A 85 3.14 -3.20 -14.95
CA GLU A 85 4.29 -4.08 -15.18
C GLU A 85 5.14 -4.22 -13.90
N LEU A 86 5.40 -3.12 -13.17
CA LEU A 86 6.13 -3.16 -11.89
C LEU A 86 5.45 -4.06 -10.85
N LEU A 87 4.11 -4.09 -10.79
CA LEU A 87 3.39 -5.02 -9.93
C LEU A 87 3.66 -6.48 -10.32
N PHE A 88 3.56 -6.78 -11.61
CA PHE A 88 3.74 -8.14 -12.12
C PHE A 88 5.22 -8.57 -12.27
N GLU A 89 6.16 -7.72 -11.91
CA GLU A 89 7.56 -8.11 -11.65
C GLU A 89 7.74 -8.70 -10.24
N GLN A 90 6.82 -8.41 -9.30
CA GLN A 90 6.91 -8.83 -7.91
C GLN A 90 6.21 -10.17 -7.65
N THR A 91 6.92 -11.12 -7.02
CA THR A 91 6.32 -12.35 -6.48
C THR A 91 5.46 -12.00 -5.26
N PRO A 92 4.19 -12.49 -5.13
CA PRO A 92 3.55 -13.53 -5.95
C PRO A 92 2.69 -13.01 -7.11
N PHE A 93 2.56 -11.71 -7.30
CA PHE A 93 1.76 -11.14 -8.40
C PHE A 93 2.23 -11.60 -9.79
N LYS A 94 3.55 -11.81 -9.95
CA LYS A 94 4.17 -12.30 -11.18
C LYS A 94 3.59 -13.65 -11.61
N GLU A 95 3.52 -14.58 -10.70
CA GLU A 95 3.02 -15.93 -10.92
C GLU A 95 1.51 -15.94 -11.20
N HIS A 96 0.81 -14.99 -10.61
CA HIS A 96 -0.64 -14.81 -10.68
C HIS A 96 -1.09 -13.78 -11.71
N ARG A 97 -0.22 -13.30 -12.59
CA ARG A 97 -0.56 -12.25 -13.56
C ARG A 97 -1.85 -12.53 -14.34
N ARG A 98 -2.10 -13.81 -14.71
CA ARG A 98 -3.30 -14.22 -15.45
C ARG A 98 -4.57 -14.26 -14.62
N ASP A 99 -4.46 -14.07 -13.31
CA ASP A 99 -5.59 -14.01 -12.39
C ASP A 99 -6.14 -12.60 -12.25
N PHE A 100 -5.55 -11.62 -12.95
CA PHE A 100 -5.93 -10.22 -12.91
C PHE A 100 -6.49 -9.72 -14.24
N ASN A 101 -7.56 -8.92 -14.17
CA ASN A 101 -7.85 -7.88 -15.16
C ASN A 101 -7.30 -6.56 -14.61
N VAL A 102 -6.79 -5.69 -15.49
CA VAL A 102 -6.30 -4.36 -15.11
C VAL A 102 -6.95 -3.31 -15.98
N TRP A 103 -7.60 -2.38 -15.34
CA TRP A 103 -8.35 -1.28 -15.95
C TRP A 103 -7.70 0.05 -15.59
N ALA A 104 -7.85 1.05 -16.45
CA ALA A 104 -7.39 2.39 -16.15
C ALA A 104 -8.46 3.42 -16.56
N LEU A 105 -8.65 4.44 -15.71
CA LEU A 105 -9.62 5.50 -15.94
C LEU A 105 -9.06 6.83 -15.39
N CYS A 106 -9.10 7.88 -16.20
CA CYS A 106 -8.55 9.18 -15.83
C CYS A 106 -9.52 10.31 -16.17
N PRO A 107 -10.27 10.81 -15.19
CA PRO A 107 -11.06 12.02 -15.37
C PRO A 107 -10.13 13.22 -15.57
N ALA A 108 -10.44 14.07 -16.54
CA ALA A 108 -9.60 15.22 -16.84
C ALA A 108 -9.64 16.26 -15.72
N SER A 109 -8.49 16.61 -15.17
CA SER A 109 -8.31 17.73 -14.25
C SER A 109 -8.25 19.07 -15.01
N LYS A 110 -8.70 20.14 -14.39
CA LYS A 110 -8.54 21.49 -14.95
C LYS A 110 -7.10 21.98 -14.92
N GLU A 111 -6.35 21.52 -13.93
CA GLU A 111 -4.95 21.89 -13.69
C GLU A 111 -4.10 20.64 -13.55
N SER A 112 -2.86 20.73 -14.01
CA SER A 112 -1.86 19.67 -13.81
C SER A 112 -1.37 19.62 -12.38
N GLY A 113 -1.19 18.41 -11.83
CA GLY A 113 -0.71 18.16 -10.47
C GLY A 113 -1.79 18.16 -9.42
N ILE A 114 -1.41 17.90 -8.16
CA ILE A 114 -2.29 17.80 -6.99
C ILE A 114 -1.93 18.82 -5.92
N SER A 115 -2.79 18.96 -4.91
CA SER A 115 -2.55 19.88 -3.78
C SER A 115 -1.39 19.44 -2.91
N ARG A 116 -0.60 20.45 -2.42
CA ARG A 116 0.44 20.29 -1.39
C ARG A 116 0.37 21.49 -0.45
N PRO A 117 -0.53 21.47 0.53
CA PRO A 117 -0.84 22.62 1.39
C PRO A 117 0.37 23.19 2.13
N SER A 118 1.30 22.33 2.61
CA SER A 118 2.53 22.75 3.29
C SER A 118 3.44 23.67 2.45
N THR A 119 3.29 23.64 1.13
CA THR A 119 4.02 24.53 0.20
C THR A 119 3.13 25.62 -0.41
N GLY A 120 1.90 25.77 0.09
CA GLY A 120 0.93 26.75 -0.43
C GLY A 120 0.31 26.37 -1.78
N VAL A 121 0.47 25.12 -2.25
CA VAL A 121 -0.12 24.66 -3.50
C VAL A 121 -1.49 24.07 -3.23
N HIS A 122 -2.53 24.66 -3.81
CA HIS A 122 -3.92 24.22 -3.71
C HIS A 122 -4.50 24.04 -5.12
N LYS A 123 -4.98 22.83 -5.41
CA LYS A 123 -5.55 22.46 -6.71
C LYS A 123 -6.88 21.74 -6.53
N ARG A 124 -7.79 21.96 -7.49
CA ARG A 124 -9.05 21.23 -7.56
C ARG A 124 -8.93 20.14 -8.61
N THR A 125 -8.79 18.92 -8.13
CA THR A 125 -8.70 17.73 -8.98
C THR A 125 -9.96 16.88 -8.85
N PRO A 126 -10.28 16.03 -9.84
CA PRO A 126 -11.50 15.20 -9.81
C PRO A 126 -11.63 14.28 -8.61
N LEU A 127 -10.53 13.74 -8.09
CA LEU A 127 -10.52 12.83 -6.95
C LEU A 127 -10.12 13.52 -5.64
N GLY A 128 -9.70 14.79 -5.68
CA GLY A 128 -9.34 15.56 -4.51
C GLY A 128 -8.12 15.04 -3.75
N THR A 129 -7.17 14.41 -4.42
CA THR A 129 -5.95 13.94 -3.77
C THR A 129 -5.07 15.10 -3.30
N THR A 130 -4.47 14.95 -2.13
CA THR A 130 -3.62 15.96 -1.53
C THR A 130 -2.47 15.33 -0.75
N TYR A 131 -1.31 15.99 -0.80
CA TYR A 131 -0.23 15.77 0.17
C TYR A 131 -0.64 16.25 1.56
N ASP A 132 0.23 16.05 2.51
CA ASP A 132 0.11 16.51 3.89
C ASP A 132 -1.07 15.87 4.66
N ALA A 133 -1.59 14.74 4.18
CA ALA A 133 -2.60 13.98 4.91
C ALA A 133 -2.08 13.58 6.29
N PHE A 134 -2.92 13.72 7.32
CA PHE A 134 -2.58 13.49 8.73
C PHE A 134 -1.36 14.32 9.23
N GLY A 135 -1.07 15.45 8.58
CA GLY A 135 0.08 16.30 8.94
C GLY A 135 1.44 15.75 8.53
N SER A 136 1.48 14.72 7.69
CA SER A 136 2.71 14.14 7.17
C SER A 136 2.90 14.45 5.69
N GLU A 137 4.02 15.06 5.34
CA GLU A 137 4.34 15.52 3.98
C GLU A 137 4.42 14.40 2.93
N ARG A 138 4.60 13.16 3.37
CA ARG A 138 4.71 11.99 2.51
C ARG A 138 3.39 11.29 2.24
N TYR A 139 2.35 11.55 3.05
CA TYR A 139 1.05 10.94 2.83
C TYR A 139 0.25 11.68 1.79
N VAL A 140 -0.12 10.96 0.75
CA VAL A 140 -1.01 11.45 -0.30
C VAL A 140 -2.30 10.66 -0.23
N LEU A 141 -3.40 11.31 0.10
CA LEU A 141 -4.72 10.65 0.21
C LEU A 141 -5.81 11.52 -0.40
N THR A 142 -6.97 10.93 -0.61
CA THR A 142 -8.22 11.66 -0.82
C THR A 142 -9.19 11.41 0.32
N PHE A 143 -9.89 12.44 0.74
CA PHE A 143 -10.98 12.35 1.73
C PHE A 143 -12.35 12.42 1.06
N ASP A 144 -12.41 12.65 -0.26
CA ASP A 144 -13.64 12.63 -1.04
C ASP A 144 -14.01 11.22 -1.49
N ASN A 145 -14.49 10.42 -0.53
CA ASN A 145 -14.89 9.04 -0.76
C ASN A 145 -16.01 8.90 -1.80
N ARG A 146 -16.83 9.93 -1.99
CA ARG A 146 -17.88 9.90 -3.00
C ARG A 146 -17.30 10.10 -4.40
N ALA A 147 -16.45 11.11 -4.58
CA ALA A 147 -15.89 11.43 -5.89
C ALA A 147 -15.16 10.24 -6.52
N TRP A 148 -14.22 9.62 -5.79
CA TRP A 148 -13.47 8.50 -6.35
C TRP A 148 -14.35 7.26 -6.59
N ARG A 149 -15.37 6.99 -5.73
CA ARG A 149 -16.28 5.84 -5.92
C ARG A 149 -17.22 6.02 -7.10
N ASP A 150 -17.74 7.23 -7.30
CA ASP A 150 -18.60 7.55 -8.44
C ASP A 150 -17.83 7.35 -9.77
N ILE A 151 -16.55 7.69 -9.79
CA ILE A 151 -15.67 7.47 -10.94
C ILE A 151 -15.33 5.98 -11.09
N ALA A 152 -14.92 5.30 -10.03
CA ALA A 152 -14.56 3.89 -10.06
C ALA A 152 -15.75 2.99 -10.46
N ALA A 153 -16.98 3.38 -10.15
CA ALA A 153 -18.19 2.63 -10.51
C ALA A 153 -18.38 2.44 -12.02
N GLN A 154 -17.62 3.16 -12.86
CA GLN A 154 -17.66 3.04 -14.33
C GLN A 154 -16.79 1.89 -14.86
N ALA A 155 -16.09 1.16 -13.97
CA ALA A 155 -15.26 0.01 -14.30
C ALA A 155 -15.51 -1.15 -13.33
N PRO A 156 -15.23 -2.40 -13.71
CA PRO A 156 -15.09 -3.47 -12.74
C PRO A 156 -13.91 -3.17 -11.80
N TYR A 157 -14.08 -3.40 -10.49
CA TYR A 157 -12.95 -3.32 -9.54
C TYR A 157 -13.25 -4.00 -8.22
N GLU A 158 -12.26 -4.64 -7.64
CA GLU A 158 -12.12 -4.97 -6.22
C GLU A 158 -11.08 -4.08 -5.55
N PHE A 159 -10.01 -3.75 -6.29
CA PHE A 159 -8.89 -2.96 -5.77
C PHE A 159 -8.64 -1.72 -6.62
N VAL A 160 -8.34 -0.61 -5.94
CA VAL A 160 -8.15 0.70 -6.59
C VAL A 160 -6.81 1.30 -6.20
N GLU A 161 -6.04 1.65 -7.23
CA GLU A 161 -4.87 2.53 -7.10
C GLU A 161 -5.19 3.90 -7.67
N ILE A 162 -4.84 4.97 -6.97
CA ILE A 162 -4.94 6.34 -7.49
C ILE A 162 -3.53 6.86 -7.80
N LEU A 163 -3.18 6.90 -9.08
CA LEU A 163 -1.94 7.52 -9.53
C LEU A 163 -2.08 9.02 -9.57
N THR A 164 -1.25 9.73 -8.84
CA THR A 164 -1.23 11.18 -8.83
C THR A 164 -0.18 11.75 -9.77
N ASN A 165 -0.54 12.80 -10.49
CA ASN A 165 0.38 13.50 -11.39
C ASN A 165 1.36 14.36 -10.59
N SER A 166 2.33 13.73 -9.96
CA SER A 166 3.37 14.38 -9.17
C SER A 166 4.71 13.65 -9.26
N GLU A 167 5.80 14.38 -9.10
CA GLU A 167 7.17 13.86 -9.07
C GLU A 167 7.69 13.74 -7.63
N THR A 168 7.10 14.46 -6.67
CA THR A 168 7.48 14.39 -5.27
C THR A 168 7.09 13.04 -4.68
N TYR A 169 7.99 12.43 -3.89
CA TYR A 169 7.71 11.19 -3.17
C TYR A 169 6.49 11.33 -2.27
N GLY A 170 5.52 10.47 -2.42
CA GLY A 170 4.34 10.42 -1.57
C GLY A 170 3.31 9.40 -2.05
N GLY A 171 2.66 8.79 -1.10
CA GLY A 171 1.62 7.77 -1.30
C GLY A 171 0.91 7.45 0.00
N GLY A 172 0.07 6.43 -0.03
CA GLY A 172 -0.63 5.90 1.13
C GLY A 172 -1.50 4.70 0.74
N GLY A 173 -1.51 3.67 1.56
CA GLY A 173 -2.33 2.47 1.35
C GLY A 173 -3.30 2.26 2.51
N ILE A 174 -4.59 2.15 2.22
CA ILE A 174 -5.64 1.89 3.22
C ILE A 174 -6.33 0.58 2.87
N HIS A 175 -6.22 -0.41 3.75
CA HIS A 175 -6.77 -1.74 3.53
C HIS A 175 -8.27 -1.69 3.15
N ASN A 176 -8.62 -2.40 2.07
CA ASN A 176 -9.96 -2.46 1.49
C ASN A 176 -10.58 -1.10 1.09
N LEU A 177 -9.78 -0.05 0.92
CA LEU A 177 -10.29 1.25 0.50
C LEU A 177 -9.67 1.67 -0.84
N TYR A 178 -8.42 2.07 -0.84
CA TYR A 178 -7.58 2.39 -2.01
C TYR A 178 -6.12 2.52 -1.59
N SER A 179 -5.23 2.53 -2.58
CA SER A 179 -3.87 3.04 -2.44
C SER A 179 -3.61 4.22 -3.38
N THR A 180 -2.59 5.00 -3.08
CA THR A 180 -2.15 6.15 -3.88
C THR A 180 -0.65 6.13 -4.05
N ALA A 181 -0.16 6.59 -5.20
CA ALA A 181 1.26 6.79 -5.44
C ALA A 181 1.54 7.96 -6.40
N SER A 182 2.63 8.68 -6.16
CA SER A 182 3.12 9.75 -7.04
C SER A 182 3.80 9.15 -8.27
N ALA A 183 3.09 9.16 -9.40
CA ALA A 183 3.44 8.41 -10.61
C ALA A 183 4.75 8.85 -11.28
N GLY A 184 5.15 10.11 -11.10
CA GLY A 184 6.38 10.67 -11.66
C GLY A 184 7.62 10.50 -10.78
N ASN A 185 7.47 9.97 -9.57
CA ASN A 185 8.60 9.82 -8.66
C ASN A 185 9.57 8.72 -9.12
N SER A 186 10.87 8.94 -8.91
CA SER A 186 11.94 8.02 -9.32
C SER A 186 11.82 6.63 -8.67
N THR A 187 11.29 6.57 -7.45
CA THR A 187 11.11 5.34 -6.66
C THR A 187 9.73 4.73 -6.78
N ILE A 188 8.97 5.07 -7.83
CA ILE A 188 7.58 4.60 -8.01
C ILE A 188 7.44 3.09 -7.93
N GLY A 189 8.45 2.32 -8.37
CA GLY A 189 8.43 0.86 -8.33
C GLY A 189 8.33 0.31 -6.90
N TYR A 190 9.05 0.91 -5.96
CA TYR A 190 8.93 0.59 -4.54
C TYR A 190 7.63 1.17 -3.96
N LEU A 191 7.45 2.48 -4.13
CA LEU A 191 6.35 3.22 -3.51
C LEU A 191 4.98 2.60 -3.82
N PHE A 192 4.68 2.40 -5.09
CA PHE A 192 3.40 1.83 -5.52
C PHE A 192 3.18 0.42 -4.96
N VAL A 193 4.16 -0.48 -5.09
CA VAL A 193 3.99 -1.88 -4.66
C VAL A 193 3.86 -1.98 -3.14
N HIS A 194 4.56 -1.12 -2.38
CA HIS A 194 4.46 -1.03 -0.92
C HIS A 194 3.05 -0.60 -0.50
N GLU A 195 2.56 0.52 -1.03
CA GLU A 195 1.23 1.05 -0.68
C GLU A 195 0.11 0.11 -1.14
N PHE A 196 0.28 -0.52 -2.30
CA PHE A 196 -0.64 -1.55 -2.77
C PHE A 196 -0.66 -2.77 -1.84
N GLY A 197 0.46 -3.15 -1.25
CA GLY A 197 0.53 -4.22 -0.24
C GLY A 197 -0.36 -3.97 0.98
N HIS A 198 -0.39 -2.73 1.49
CA HIS A 198 -1.31 -2.33 2.54
C HIS A 198 -2.76 -2.45 2.10
N HIS A 199 -3.09 -1.87 0.94
CA HIS A 199 -4.44 -1.87 0.42
C HIS A 199 -4.96 -3.27 0.10
N PHE A 200 -4.17 -4.06 -0.62
CA PHE A 200 -4.56 -5.36 -1.16
C PHE A 200 -4.66 -6.45 -0.09
N ALA A 201 -3.63 -6.60 0.72
CA ALA A 201 -3.50 -7.72 1.65
C ALA A 201 -3.47 -7.33 3.14
N GLY A 202 -3.67 -6.04 3.45
CA GLY A 202 -3.64 -5.54 4.81
C GLY A 202 -2.30 -5.78 5.51
N LEU A 203 -1.20 -5.61 4.75
CA LEU A 203 0.13 -5.78 5.31
C LEU A 203 0.47 -4.63 6.26
N ALA A 204 1.13 -4.93 7.37
CA ALA A 204 1.71 -3.93 8.25
C ALA A 204 2.98 -3.34 7.63
N ASP A 205 3.30 -2.08 7.96
CA ASP A 205 4.65 -1.60 7.87
C ASP A 205 5.56 -2.39 8.80
N GLU A 206 6.66 -2.88 8.27
CA GLU A 206 7.67 -3.60 9.06
C GLU A 206 8.77 -2.66 9.58
N TYR A 207 8.81 -1.38 9.13
CA TYR A 207 9.74 -0.38 9.63
C TYR A 207 9.25 0.27 10.95
N TYR A 208 10.21 0.79 11.73
CA TYR A 208 9.93 1.34 13.05
C TYR A 208 10.85 2.51 13.46
N THR A 209 11.65 3.04 12.53
CA THR A 209 12.56 4.17 12.80
C THR A 209 12.10 5.48 12.15
N SER A 210 10.95 5.48 11.47
CA SER A 210 10.39 6.64 10.79
C SER A 210 9.68 7.60 11.76
N ASP A 211 9.30 8.79 11.26
CA ASP A 211 8.61 9.82 12.05
C ASP A 211 7.23 9.40 12.58
N VAL A 212 6.65 8.35 12.02
CA VAL A 212 5.39 7.76 12.48
C VAL A 212 5.58 6.62 13.47
N ALA A 213 6.84 6.33 13.85
CA ALA A 213 7.14 5.29 14.83
C ALA A 213 6.52 5.63 16.19
N VAL A 214 5.91 4.63 16.81
CA VAL A 214 5.33 4.73 18.15
C VAL A 214 6.35 4.32 19.19
N THR A 215 6.53 5.13 20.22
CA THR A 215 7.37 4.80 21.36
C THR A 215 6.52 4.16 22.46
N ASN A 216 6.71 2.85 22.68
CA ASN A 216 6.24 2.08 23.84
C ASN A 216 4.74 2.18 24.15
N SER A 217 3.92 1.46 23.41
CA SER A 217 2.58 1.12 23.90
C SER A 217 2.71 0.13 25.07
N PRO A 218 2.15 0.42 26.27
CA PRO A 218 2.17 -0.53 27.39
C PRO A 218 1.40 -1.81 27.07
N ASP A 219 0.33 -1.71 26.29
CA ASP A 219 -0.47 -2.83 25.81
C ASP A 219 -0.10 -3.13 24.35
N ARG A 220 0.53 -4.28 24.11
CA ARG A 220 0.86 -4.77 22.77
C ARG A 220 -0.12 -5.86 22.35
N PRO A 221 -1.31 -5.50 21.83
CA PRO A 221 -2.23 -6.49 21.31
C PRO A 221 -1.60 -7.18 20.10
N GLU A 222 -1.97 -8.43 19.86
CA GLU A 222 -1.57 -9.12 18.64
C GLU A 222 -2.06 -8.30 17.42
N PRO A 223 -1.18 -7.89 16.50
CA PRO A 223 -1.56 -7.18 15.29
C PRO A 223 -2.57 -7.98 14.48
N TRP A 224 -3.50 -7.33 13.79
CA TRP A 224 -4.39 -8.04 12.88
C TRP A 224 -3.70 -8.34 11.54
N GLU A 225 -2.70 -7.58 11.21
CA GLU A 225 -1.92 -7.68 9.99
C GLU A 225 -1.18 -9.03 9.93
N PRO A 226 -1.17 -9.69 8.76
CA PRO A 226 -0.66 -11.06 8.64
C PRO A 226 0.86 -11.18 8.77
N ASN A 227 1.61 -10.11 8.53
CA ASN A 227 3.07 -10.08 8.50
C ASN A 227 3.72 -9.54 9.78
N ALA A 228 2.93 -9.23 10.81
CA ALA A 228 3.43 -8.79 12.11
C ALA A 228 2.81 -9.63 13.25
N THR A 229 3.58 -9.87 14.33
CA THR A 229 3.11 -10.60 15.52
C THR A 229 3.73 -10.05 16.80
N ALA A 230 3.01 -10.15 17.92
CA ALA A 230 3.51 -9.90 19.27
C ALA A 230 4.07 -11.17 19.95
N ASP A 231 3.79 -12.36 19.37
CA ASP A 231 4.25 -13.65 19.90
C ASP A 231 5.32 -14.28 19.00
N PRO A 232 6.62 -14.04 19.26
CA PRO A 232 7.70 -14.58 18.44
C PRO A 232 7.84 -16.11 18.53
N LEU A 233 7.33 -16.75 19.58
CA LEU A 233 7.41 -18.19 19.75
C LEU A 233 6.32 -18.95 18.99
N ASN A 234 5.19 -18.29 18.72
CA ASN A 234 4.08 -18.81 17.90
C ASN A 234 3.64 -17.81 16.84
N PRO A 235 4.52 -17.38 15.93
CA PRO A 235 4.20 -16.37 14.94
C PRO A 235 3.11 -16.88 13.97
N LYS A 236 2.32 -15.96 13.40
CA LYS A 236 1.28 -16.29 12.41
C LYS A 236 1.77 -17.12 11.23
N TRP A 237 3.05 -16.99 10.90
CA TRP A 237 3.75 -17.71 9.84
C TRP A 237 4.54 -18.94 10.36
N LYS A 238 4.15 -19.53 11.48
CA LYS A 238 4.85 -20.67 12.11
C LYS A 238 5.14 -21.83 11.15
N ALA A 239 4.22 -22.11 10.23
CA ALA A 239 4.38 -23.17 9.23
C ALA A 239 5.48 -22.88 8.19
N LEU A 240 5.97 -21.65 8.11
CA LEU A 240 6.99 -21.22 7.15
C LEU A 240 8.38 -21.09 7.78
N LEU A 241 8.52 -21.30 9.08
CA LEU A 241 9.80 -21.13 9.80
C LEU A 241 10.90 -21.99 9.18
N SER A 242 12.07 -21.38 8.97
CA SER A 242 13.26 -22.11 8.51
C SER A 242 13.78 -23.06 9.59
N PRO A 243 14.15 -24.29 9.25
CA PRO A 243 14.68 -25.24 10.22
C PRO A 243 15.91 -24.70 10.96
N GLY A 244 15.92 -24.85 12.29
CA GLY A 244 17.07 -24.48 13.14
C GLY A 244 17.27 -22.99 13.40
N VAL A 245 16.37 -22.13 12.95
CA VAL A 245 16.41 -20.71 13.28
C VAL A 245 15.86 -20.48 14.69
N PRO A 246 16.61 -19.79 15.57
CA PRO A 246 16.14 -19.51 16.94
C PRO A 246 14.99 -18.48 16.92
N LEU A 247 14.11 -18.56 17.94
CA LEU A 247 13.00 -17.64 18.13
C LEU A 247 13.09 -16.99 19.53
N PRO A 248 13.05 -15.67 19.67
CA PRO A 248 13.20 -14.69 18.59
C PRO A 248 14.51 -14.84 17.83
N THR A 249 14.50 -14.42 16.56
CA THR A 249 15.67 -14.53 15.67
C THR A 249 16.59 -13.32 15.86
N PRO A 250 17.87 -13.52 16.26
CA PRO A 250 18.81 -12.40 16.37
C PRO A 250 19.20 -11.86 15.00
N TRP A 251 19.44 -10.55 14.92
CA TRP A 251 19.89 -9.85 13.73
C TRP A 251 20.67 -8.57 14.10
N ARG A 252 21.32 -7.94 13.16
CA ARG A 252 22.17 -6.74 13.37
C ARG A 252 21.35 -5.47 13.65
N LYS A 253 20.36 -5.58 14.53
CA LYS A 253 19.39 -4.54 14.87
C LYS A 253 20.03 -3.23 15.33
N ALA A 254 21.00 -3.30 16.24
CA ALA A 254 21.62 -2.09 16.79
C ALA A 254 22.38 -1.28 15.73
N GLU A 255 23.02 -1.96 14.77
CA GLU A 255 23.73 -1.31 13.66
C GLU A 255 22.75 -0.68 12.68
N PHE A 256 21.65 -1.39 12.37
CA PHE A 256 20.55 -0.87 11.55
C PHE A 256 19.94 0.40 12.18
N GLU A 257 19.59 0.34 13.48
CA GLU A 257 18.96 1.46 14.19
C GLU A 257 19.87 2.70 14.22
N ALA A 258 21.15 2.52 14.52
CA ALA A 258 22.11 3.63 14.57
C ALA A 258 22.19 4.35 13.23
N HIS A 259 22.27 3.60 12.11
CA HIS A 259 22.33 4.18 10.78
C HIS A 259 20.99 4.81 10.39
N SER A 260 19.89 4.12 10.61
CA SER A 260 18.55 4.57 10.22
C SER A 260 18.13 5.86 10.94
N HIS A 261 18.53 6.06 12.20
CA HIS A 261 18.28 7.33 12.90
C HIS A 261 18.99 8.53 12.25
N GLU A 262 20.24 8.37 11.81
CA GLU A 262 20.96 9.44 11.08
C GLU A 262 20.34 9.70 9.71
N TYR A 263 19.95 8.64 9.00
CA TYR A 263 19.22 8.75 7.75
C TYR A 263 17.90 9.54 7.91
N GLN A 264 17.09 9.22 8.90
CA GLN A 264 15.83 9.93 9.16
C GLN A 264 16.05 11.41 9.52
N LYS A 265 17.14 11.71 10.21
CA LYS A 265 17.54 13.10 10.51
C LYS A 265 17.88 13.89 9.23
N GLU A 266 18.66 13.28 8.33
CA GLU A 266 19.02 13.89 7.03
C GLU A 266 17.76 14.09 6.17
N ARG A 267 16.88 13.10 6.12
CA ARG A 267 15.59 13.16 5.44
C ARG A 267 14.74 14.34 5.91
N ARG A 268 14.57 14.49 7.23
CA ARG A 268 13.84 15.62 7.82
C ARG A 268 14.48 16.99 7.44
N ALA A 269 15.79 17.08 7.44
CA ALA A 269 16.49 18.31 7.08
C ALA A 269 16.25 18.71 5.61
N ILE A 270 16.27 17.74 4.69
CA ILE A 270 15.95 17.96 3.27
C ILE A 270 14.52 18.49 3.13
N ARG A 271 13.54 17.88 3.79
CA ARG A 271 12.13 18.29 3.72
C ARG A 271 11.88 19.64 4.36
N ALA A 272 12.41 19.89 5.56
CA ALA A 272 12.26 21.17 6.27
C ALA A 272 12.84 22.35 5.48
N ALA A 273 13.92 22.13 4.74
CA ALA A 273 14.54 23.15 3.90
C ALA A 273 13.91 23.22 2.49
N ASN A 274 12.89 22.41 2.19
CA ASN A 274 12.26 22.30 0.87
C ASN A 274 13.28 22.17 -0.28
N ARG A 275 14.31 21.31 -0.07
CA ARG A 275 15.37 21.07 -1.05
C ARG A 275 14.85 20.27 -2.25
N PRO A 276 15.53 20.30 -3.40
CA PRO A 276 15.14 19.56 -4.60
C PRO A 276 14.92 18.07 -4.33
N GLU A 277 13.93 17.45 -4.99
CA GLU A 277 13.60 16.02 -4.83
C GLU A 277 14.81 15.11 -5.20
N SER A 278 15.66 15.55 -6.12
CA SER A 278 16.90 14.84 -6.47
C SER A 278 17.84 14.57 -5.29
N GLU A 279 17.80 15.40 -4.25
CA GLU A 279 18.58 15.19 -3.04
C GLU A 279 17.97 14.11 -2.16
N MET A 280 16.64 14.01 -2.15
CA MET A 280 15.93 12.90 -1.51
C MET A 280 16.21 11.59 -2.24
N ASP A 281 16.20 11.60 -3.58
CA ASP A 281 16.53 10.44 -4.41
C ASP A 281 17.95 9.94 -4.14
N ALA A 282 18.92 10.87 -4.03
CA ALA A 282 20.29 10.52 -3.69
C ALA A 282 20.42 9.92 -2.29
N LEU A 283 19.67 10.46 -1.32
CA LEU A 283 19.63 9.91 0.04
C LEU A 283 19.04 8.50 0.04
N PHE A 284 17.94 8.26 -0.67
CA PHE A 284 17.32 6.94 -0.80
C PHE A 284 18.26 5.92 -1.46
N ALA A 285 19.01 6.34 -2.50
CA ALA A 285 19.98 5.46 -3.15
C ALA A 285 21.13 5.07 -2.20
N LYS A 286 21.63 6.01 -1.41
CA LYS A 286 22.67 5.76 -0.39
C LYS A 286 22.18 4.80 0.69
N GLU A 287 20.97 5.00 1.19
CA GLU A 287 20.33 4.13 2.18
C GLU A 287 20.19 2.71 1.65
N LYS A 288 19.65 2.54 0.45
CA LYS A 288 19.50 1.23 -0.19
C LYS A 288 20.82 0.45 -0.27
N VAL A 289 21.94 1.11 -0.59
CA VAL A 289 23.26 0.46 -0.63
C VAL A 289 23.68 -0.06 0.75
N PHE A 290 23.49 0.75 1.78
CA PHE A 290 23.82 0.36 3.16
C PHE A 290 22.94 -0.81 3.64
N GLU A 291 21.62 -0.67 3.53
CA GLU A 291 20.66 -1.68 3.99
C GLU A 291 20.85 -3.00 3.25
N THR A 292 21.02 -2.99 1.93
CA THR A 292 21.27 -4.20 1.13
C THR A 292 22.51 -4.95 1.62
N LYS A 293 23.58 -4.22 1.93
CA LYS A 293 24.81 -4.83 2.46
C LYS A 293 24.62 -5.38 3.86
N LEU A 294 24.01 -4.58 4.77
CA LEU A 294 23.82 -4.96 6.16
C LEU A 294 22.95 -6.21 6.27
N LEU A 295 21.74 -6.15 5.69
CA LEU A 295 20.73 -7.21 5.80
C LEU A 295 21.06 -8.43 4.93
N GLY A 296 21.75 -8.24 3.80
CA GLY A 296 22.15 -9.32 2.91
C GLY A 296 23.31 -10.17 3.41
N THR A 297 24.06 -9.70 4.43
CA THR A 297 25.23 -10.41 5.00
C THR A 297 25.05 -10.89 6.42
N ASP A 298 23.86 -10.74 6.99
CA ASP A 298 23.55 -11.26 8.33
C ASP A 298 23.49 -12.79 8.34
N ALA A 299 23.73 -13.40 9.50
CA ALA A 299 23.73 -14.85 9.69
C ALA A 299 22.38 -15.52 9.34
N HIS A 300 21.28 -14.78 9.49
CA HIS A 300 19.93 -15.25 9.22
C HIS A 300 19.30 -14.62 7.97
N SER A 301 20.08 -13.93 7.15
CA SER A 301 19.61 -13.35 5.89
C SER A 301 18.90 -14.38 5.03
N GLY A 302 17.72 -14.02 4.50
CA GLY A 302 16.88 -14.90 3.68
C GLY A 302 16.16 -16.03 4.45
N LYS A 303 16.38 -16.19 5.76
CA LYS A 303 15.65 -17.17 6.58
C LYS A 303 14.32 -16.61 7.08
N VAL A 304 13.35 -17.50 7.25
CA VAL A 304 12.08 -17.18 7.92
C VAL A 304 12.23 -17.46 9.40
N GLY A 305 12.02 -16.43 10.21
CA GLY A 305 12.17 -16.46 11.67
C GLY A 305 11.14 -15.55 12.35
N ALA A 306 11.56 -14.90 13.44
CA ALA A 306 10.81 -13.84 14.10
C ALA A 306 11.81 -12.73 14.51
N PHE A 307 11.95 -11.72 13.64
CA PHE A 307 12.92 -10.63 13.76
C PHE A 307 12.26 -9.43 14.46
N GLU A 308 12.82 -9.01 15.59
CA GLU A 308 12.23 -7.92 16.38
C GLU A 308 12.32 -6.57 15.65
N GLY A 309 11.27 -5.78 15.74
CA GLY A 309 11.06 -4.50 15.07
C GLY A 309 10.09 -4.65 13.93
N ALA A 310 8.85 -4.18 14.13
CA ALA A 310 7.76 -4.17 13.15
C ALA A 310 6.62 -3.27 13.65
N ASN A 311 5.65 -2.97 12.78
CA ASN A 311 4.41 -2.26 13.14
C ASN A 311 4.68 -0.94 13.87
N TYR A 312 5.68 -0.18 13.38
CA TYR A 312 6.14 1.11 13.94
C TYR A 312 6.79 1.04 15.33
N GLU A 313 6.97 -0.13 15.93
CA GLU A 313 7.60 -0.29 17.24
C GLU A 313 8.92 -1.06 17.17
N ALA A 314 9.96 -0.50 17.77
CA ALA A 314 11.28 -1.11 17.82
C ALA A 314 11.32 -2.40 18.64
N LYS A 315 10.42 -2.56 19.61
CA LYS A 315 10.41 -3.69 20.54
C LYS A 315 9.02 -4.29 20.69
N GLY A 316 8.98 -5.61 20.83
CA GLY A 316 7.77 -6.35 21.18
C GLY A 316 6.88 -6.73 20.02
N TYR A 317 7.17 -6.25 18.79
CA TYR A 317 6.59 -6.75 17.56
C TYR A 317 7.69 -7.34 16.66
N PHE A 318 7.30 -8.34 15.88
CA PHE A 318 8.24 -9.15 15.09
C PHE A 318 7.71 -9.28 13.66
N ARG A 319 8.64 -9.33 12.69
CA ARG A 319 8.41 -9.61 11.27
C ARG A 319 9.01 -10.95 10.87
N SER A 320 8.61 -11.50 9.74
CA SER A 320 8.93 -12.89 9.36
C SER A 320 10.33 -13.06 8.78
N GLN A 321 10.88 -12.06 8.13
CA GLN A 321 12.23 -12.07 7.56
C GLN A 321 12.97 -10.79 7.92
N GLU A 322 14.27 -10.84 7.80
CA GLU A 322 15.13 -9.71 8.15
C GLU A 322 14.90 -8.52 7.20
N ASP A 323 14.68 -8.80 5.91
CA ASP A 323 14.38 -7.82 4.88
C ASP A 323 13.09 -8.13 4.14
N CYS A 324 12.36 -7.09 3.75
CA CYS A 324 11.07 -7.16 3.08
C CYS A 324 10.77 -5.82 2.40
N LEU A 325 10.01 -5.85 1.33
CA LEU A 325 9.49 -4.65 0.67
C LEU A 325 8.66 -3.76 1.63
N MET A 326 8.04 -4.36 2.68
CA MET A 326 7.33 -3.62 3.73
C MET A 326 8.26 -3.05 4.80
N PHE A 327 9.57 -3.34 4.76
CA PHE A 327 10.58 -2.90 5.72
C PHE A 327 11.53 -1.86 5.13
N THR A 328 12.15 -2.17 3.99
CA THR A 328 13.17 -1.34 3.33
C THR A 328 12.82 -1.07 1.87
N ARG A 329 13.62 -0.20 1.22
CA ARG A 329 13.55 0.04 -0.24
C ARG A 329 14.44 -0.90 -1.04
N ASN A 330 14.92 -1.98 -0.43
CA ASN A 330 15.74 -2.97 -1.10
C ASN A 330 14.95 -3.77 -2.14
N ASP A 331 15.66 -4.45 -3.03
CA ASP A 331 15.06 -5.35 -4.03
C ASP A 331 14.76 -6.75 -3.43
N ALA A 332 14.53 -6.85 -2.12
CA ALA A 332 14.21 -8.10 -1.43
C ALA A 332 12.83 -8.67 -1.82
N GLY A 333 11.94 -7.82 -2.33
CA GLY A 333 10.55 -8.19 -2.59
C GLY A 333 9.76 -8.45 -1.30
N PHE A 334 8.59 -9.06 -1.42
CA PHE A 334 7.78 -9.41 -0.27
C PHE A 334 8.36 -10.60 0.51
N CYS A 335 8.37 -10.53 1.84
CA CYS A 335 8.75 -11.66 2.70
C CYS A 335 7.74 -12.83 2.60
N ALA A 336 8.10 -13.97 3.15
CA ALA A 336 7.27 -15.19 3.07
C ALA A 336 5.85 -15.00 3.65
N ALA A 337 5.72 -14.30 4.77
CA ALA A 337 4.40 -14.02 5.37
C ALA A 337 3.56 -13.12 4.47
N CYS A 338 4.16 -12.07 3.90
CA CYS A 338 3.49 -11.17 2.97
C CYS A 338 3.02 -11.90 1.70
N ARG A 339 3.86 -12.77 1.12
CA ARG A 339 3.50 -13.55 -0.08
C ARG A 339 2.29 -14.45 0.16
N VAL A 340 2.27 -15.18 1.27
CA VAL A 340 1.13 -16.04 1.63
C VAL A 340 -0.14 -15.21 1.83
N ALA A 341 -0.04 -14.04 2.45
CA ALA A 341 -1.19 -13.14 2.62
C ALA A 341 -1.74 -12.64 1.27
N ILE A 342 -0.87 -12.21 0.37
CA ILE A 342 -1.22 -11.77 -0.98
C ILE A 342 -1.88 -12.92 -1.78
N GLU A 343 -1.27 -14.11 -1.81
CA GLU A 343 -1.85 -15.27 -2.50
C GLU A 343 -3.23 -15.64 -1.96
N LYS A 344 -3.43 -15.56 -0.65
CA LYS A 344 -4.73 -15.83 -0.03
C LYS A 344 -5.81 -14.89 -0.55
N VAL A 345 -5.48 -13.61 -0.74
CA VAL A 345 -6.42 -12.63 -1.32
C VAL A 345 -6.68 -12.95 -2.78
N ILE A 346 -5.66 -13.20 -3.60
CA ILE A 346 -5.83 -13.54 -5.03
C ILE A 346 -6.80 -14.73 -5.18
N ARG A 347 -6.61 -15.79 -4.38
CA ARG A 347 -7.44 -17.00 -4.42
C ARG A 347 -8.90 -16.79 -3.95
N GLN A 348 -9.24 -15.65 -3.34
CA GLN A 348 -10.64 -15.32 -3.00
C GLN A 348 -11.42 -14.87 -4.22
N TYR A 349 -10.77 -14.25 -5.19
CA TYR A 349 -11.39 -13.64 -6.36
C TYR A 349 -11.14 -14.44 -7.65
N ALA A 350 -9.93 -14.98 -7.82
CA ALA A 350 -9.57 -15.76 -9.00
C ALA A 350 -10.01 -17.22 -8.87
N LYS A 351 -10.67 -17.72 -9.94
CA LYS A 351 -11.14 -19.10 -10.08
C LYS A 351 -10.48 -19.77 -11.26
#